data_a4236c0da9d0f91197407aa89dcbf49a
#
_entry.id   a4236c0da9d0f91197407aa89dcbf49a
#
_cell.length_a   1.000
_cell.length_b   1.000
_cell.length_c   1.000
_cell.angle_alpha   90.00
_cell.angle_beta   90.00
_cell.angle_gamma   90.00
#
_symmetry.space_group_name_H-M   'P 1'
#
loop_
_entity.id
_entity.type
_entity.pdbx_description
1 polymer ?
#
loop_
_entity_poly.entity_id
_entity_poly.type
_entity_poly.pdbx_seq_one_letter_code
_entity_poly.pdbx_strand_id
1 'polypeptide(L)'
;MKQPDHRPWKVLNSEYLAHEPWFTVRREAVELPGGARIPSYYVLEYPDWVNVIACTDDRRFLLIDQYRHGLGRTSYEIVAGVRDPQDATPLDAARRELYEETGYGGGEWKEYMVLSANPATHTNLTYTFLATG
;
A
#
# COMPACT_ATOMS: atom_id res chain seq x y z
N MET A 1 30.41 16.74 -0.80
CA MET A 1 29.43 15.78 -0.27
C MET A 1 29.79 14.40 -0.81
N LYS A 2 29.87 13.35 0.06
CA LYS A 2 29.99 11.97 -0.43
C LYS A 2 28.70 11.62 -1.17
N GLN A 3 28.83 10.99 -2.34
CA GLN A 3 27.65 10.46 -3.03
C GLN A 3 26.97 9.40 -2.15
N PRO A 4 25.62 9.34 -2.14
CA PRO A 4 24.90 8.31 -1.39
C PRO A 4 25.29 6.93 -1.90
N ASP A 5 25.48 5.98 -0.98
CA ASP A 5 25.74 4.59 -1.33
C ASP A 5 24.40 3.87 -1.54
N HIS A 6 24.07 3.56 -2.79
CA HIS A 6 22.80 2.92 -3.19
C HIS A 6 22.86 1.38 -3.18
N ARG A 7 23.95 0.78 -2.68
CA ARG A 7 24.01 -0.68 -2.57
C ARG A 7 22.96 -1.18 -1.56
N PRO A 8 22.32 -2.31 -1.84
CA PRO A 8 21.37 -2.90 -0.89
C PRO A 8 22.08 -3.32 0.40
N TRP A 9 21.37 -3.25 1.52
CA TRP A 9 21.86 -3.76 2.78
C TRP A 9 21.87 -5.29 2.74
N LYS A 10 22.85 -5.88 3.43
CA LYS A 10 22.96 -7.32 3.51
C LYS A 10 22.19 -7.82 4.73
N VAL A 11 21.22 -8.70 4.51
CA VAL A 11 20.53 -9.41 5.58
C VAL A 11 21.47 -10.49 6.14
N LEU A 12 21.77 -10.41 7.43
CA LEU A 12 22.63 -11.36 8.14
C LEU A 12 21.81 -12.46 8.82
N ASN A 13 20.63 -12.10 9.33
CA ASN A 13 19.67 -13.00 9.94
C ASN A 13 18.26 -12.42 9.78
N SER A 14 17.26 -13.29 9.67
CA SER A 14 15.84 -12.92 9.61
C SER A 14 15.01 -13.93 10.36
N GLU A 15 14.07 -13.47 11.19
CA GLU A 15 13.11 -14.29 11.90
C GLU A 15 11.74 -13.62 11.95
N TYR A 16 10.67 -14.39 11.83
CA TYR A 16 9.33 -13.88 12.03
C TYR A 16 9.02 -13.76 13.52
N LEU A 17 8.58 -12.58 13.95
CA LEU A 17 8.05 -12.35 15.30
C LEU A 17 6.55 -12.63 15.37
N ALA A 18 5.84 -12.39 14.28
CA ALA A 18 4.45 -12.74 14.06
C ALA A 18 4.25 -13.05 12.57
N HIS A 19 3.39 -14.02 12.27
CA HIS A 19 3.04 -14.41 10.89
C HIS A 19 1.58 -14.79 10.86
N GLU A 20 0.74 -13.77 11.05
CA GLU A 20 -0.73 -13.89 11.09
C GLU A 20 -1.33 -13.05 9.96
N PRO A 21 -2.54 -13.34 9.50
CA PRO A 21 -3.26 -12.47 8.58
C PRO A 21 -3.29 -11.02 9.11
N TRP A 22 -2.89 -10.05 8.29
CA TRP A 22 -2.82 -8.62 8.63
C TRP A 22 -1.80 -8.23 9.71
N PHE A 23 -1.01 -9.17 10.20
CA PHE A 23 0.02 -8.92 11.21
C PHE A 23 1.25 -9.79 10.97
N THR A 24 1.95 -9.53 9.89
CA THR A 24 3.21 -10.21 9.59
C THR A 24 4.38 -9.26 9.84
N VAL A 25 5.23 -9.63 10.80
CA VAL A 25 6.39 -8.84 11.21
C VAL A 25 7.60 -9.74 11.31
N ARG A 26 8.70 -9.36 10.65
CA ARG A 26 10.00 -10.01 10.82
C ARG A 26 11.04 -9.05 11.41
N ARG A 27 11.93 -9.60 12.18
CA ARG A 27 13.12 -8.92 12.70
C ARG A 27 14.32 -9.37 11.90
N GLU A 28 15.11 -8.42 11.43
CA GLU A 28 16.32 -8.68 10.66
C GLU A 28 17.54 -8.06 11.33
N ALA A 29 18.67 -8.79 11.34
CA ALA A 29 19.97 -8.20 11.54
C ALA A 29 20.56 -7.86 10.17
N VAL A 30 20.98 -6.61 9.97
CA VAL A 30 21.45 -6.14 8.67
C VAL A 30 22.81 -5.45 8.76
N GLU A 31 23.58 -5.54 7.67
CA GLU A 31 24.84 -4.84 7.49
C GLU A 31 24.72 -3.81 6.35
N LEU A 32 25.02 -2.57 6.66
CA LEU A 32 25.01 -1.46 5.73
C LEU A 32 26.23 -1.53 4.79
N PRO A 33 26.19 -0.88 3.62
CA PRO A 33 27.31 -0.86 2.66
C PRO A 33 28.67 -0.41 3.25
N GLY A 34 28.64 0.40 4.29
CA GLY A 34 29.83 0.86 5.01
C GLY A 34 30.34 -0.09 6.11
N GLY A 35 29.73 -1.29 6.27
CA GLY A 35 30.09 -2.29 7.27
C GLY A 35 29.46 -2.07 8.65
N ALA A 36 28.72 -0.99 8.86
CA ALA A 36 27.95 -0.79 10.09
C ALA A 36 26.81 -1.80 10.18
N ARG A 37 26.48 -2.27 11.38
CA ARG A 37 25.45 -3.27 11.60
C ARG A 37 24.31 -2.73 12.44
N ILE A 38 23.08 -3.10 12.05
CA ILE A 38 21.87 -2.88 12.82
C ILE A 38 21.40 -4.25 13.30
N PRO A 39 21.44 -4.53 14.60
CA PRO A 39 21.13 -5.87 15.13
C PRO A 39 19.63 -6.20 15.10
N SER A 40 18.77 -5.19 15.04
CA SER A 40 17.32 -5.37 15.01
C SER A 40 16.67 -4.30 14.14
N TYR A 41 16.28 -4.68 12.93
CA TYR A 41 15.47 -3.90 12.00
C TYR A 41 14.13 -4.60 11.81
N TYR A 42 13.02 -3.88 11.93
CA TYR A 42 11.70 -4.48 11.86
C TYR A 42 11.07 -4.19 10.51
N VAL A 43 10.58 -5.24 9.86
CA VAL A 43 9.90 -5.18 8.57
C VAL A 43 8.48 -5.68 8.74
N LEU A 44 7.50 -4.89 8.31
CA LEU A 44 6.09 -5.23 8.29
C LEU A 44 5.71 -5.63 6.86
N GLU A 45 5.15 -6.82 6.72
CA GLU A 45 4.71 -7.34 5.43
C GLU A 45 3.20 -7.17 5.30
N TYR A 46 2.80 -6.39 4.31
CA TYR A 46 1.41 -6.18 3.95
C TYR A 46 1.22 -6.47 2.46
N PRO A 47 0.02 -6.88 2.04
CA PRO A 47 -0.32 -6.90 0.62
C PRO A 47 -0.30 -5.48 0.03
N ASP A 48 -0.17 -5.40 -1.29
CA ASP A 48 -0.31 -4.14 -1.99
C ASP A 48 -1.74 -3.59 -1.86
N TRP A 49 -1.87 -2.28 -1.89
CA TRP A 49 -3.14 -1.56 -1.76
C TRP A 49 -3.42 -0.78 -3.02
N VAL A 50 -4.71 -0.56 -3.26
CA VAL A 50 -5.18 0.33 -4.32
C VAL A 50 -6.01 1.46 -3.72
N ASN A 51 -5.89 2.64 -4.32
CA ASN A 51 -6.70 3.81 -4.05
C ASN A 51 -7.37 4.26 -5.34
N VAL A 52 -8.62 4.70 -5.28
CA VAL A 52 -9.35 5.22 -6.43
C VAL A 52 -9.84 6.64 -6.15
N ILE A 53 -9.33 7.59 -6.91
CA ILE A 53 -9.88 8.94 -6.99
C ILE A 53 -10.92 8.90 -8.11
N ALA A 54 -12.19 8.70 -7.75
CA ALA A 54 -13.27 8.59 -8.71
C ALA A 54 -14.02 9.91 -8.84
N CYS A 55 -14.21 10.37 -10.08
CA CYS A 55 -14.92 11.59 -10.42
C CYS A 55 -16.00 11.29 -11.44
N THR A 56 -17.26 11.58 -11.11
CA THR A 56 -18.43 11.41 -11.97
C THR A 56 -18.47 12.44 -13.09
N ASP A 57 -19.28 12.20 -14.12
CA ASP A 57 -19.51 13.13 -15.27
C ASP A 57 -19.91 14.54 -14.82
N ASP A 58 -20.67 14.66 -13.74
CA ASP A 58 -21.07 15.95 -13.15
C ASP A 58 -20.03 16.53 -12.20
N ARG A 59 -18.78 16.02 -12.27
CA ARG A 59 -17.60 16.52 -11.55
C ARG A 59 -17.69 16.44 -10.03
N ARG A 60 -18.32 15.41 -9.50
CA ARG A 60 -18.31 15.10 -8.07
C ARG A 60 -17.35 13.96 -7.76
N PHE A 61 -16.63 14.07 -6.66
CA PHE A 61 -15.82 12.98 -6.16
C PHE A 61 -16.71 11.96 -5.40
N LEU A 62 -16.43 10.68 -5.62
CA LEU A 62 -17.01 9.61 -4.82
C LEU A 62 -16.17 9.44 -3.55
N LEU A 63 -16.84 9.54 -2.42
CA LEU A 63 -16.24 9.27 -1.10
C LEU A 63 -17.10 8.23 -0.40
N ILE A 64 -16.44 7.39 0.39
CA ILE A 64 -17.09 6.43 1.28
C ILE A 64 -17.01 6.93 2.73
N ASP A 65 -18.01 6.59 3.53
CA ASP A 65 -18.01 6.87 4.98
C ASP A 65 -17.67 5.57 5.71
N GLN A 66 -16.46 5.47 6.26
CA GLN A 66 -15.93 4.23 6.80
C GLN A 66 -15.44 4.38 8.24
N TYR A 67 -15.85 3.46 9.13
CA TYR A 67 -15.30 3.35 10.46
C TYR A 67 -13.92 2.69 10.44
N ARG A 68 -12.92 3.38 10.97
CA ARG A 68 -11.56 2.89 11.10
C ARG A 68 -11.26 2.56 12.56
N HIS A 69 -11.27 1.27 12.90
CA HIS A 69 -11.09 0.81 14.27
C HIS A 69 -9.78 1.29 14.90
N GLY A 70 -8.69 1.27 14.16
CA GLY A 70 -7.39 1.77 14.65
C GLY A 70 -7.37 3.26 14.99
N LEU A 71 -8.23 4.06 14.34
CA LEU A 71 -8.41 5.50 14.65
C LEU A 71 -9.54 5.76 15.63
N GLY A 72 -10.40 4.75 15.91
CA GLY A 72 -11.56 4.87 16.78
C GLY A 72 -12.63 5.83 16.29
N ARG A 73 -12.70 6.09 14.98
CA ARG A 73 -13.66 7.05 14.39
C ARG A 73 -14.01 6.70 12.95
N THR A 74 -15.13 7.24 12.50
CA THR A 74 -15.56 7.25 11.11
C THR A 74 -14.95 8.45 10.37
N SER A 75 -14.59 8.28 9.10
CA SER A 75 -14.08 9.34 8.24
C SER A 75 -14.53 9.15 6.80
N TYR A 76 -14.64 10.27 6.07
CA TYR A 76 -14.80 10.21 4.63
C TYR A 76 -13.45 9.92 3.98
N GLU A 77 -13.46 8.93 3.10
CA GLU A 77 -12.26 8.44 2.42
C GLU A 77 -12.54 8.24 0.93
N ILE A 78 -11.49 8.27 0.13
CA ILE A 78 -11.57 7.75 -1.25
C ILE A 78 -11.69 6.22 -1.17
N VAL A 79 -12.24 5.60 -2.20
CA VAL A 79 -12.29 4.14 -2.31
C VAL A 79 -10.89 3.58 -2.22
N ALA A 80 -10.71 2.57 -1.37
CA ALA A 80 -9.42 1.94 -1.16
C ALA A 80 -9.58 0.50 -0.68
N GLY A 81 -8.72 -0.39 -1.15
CA GLY A 81 -8.73 -1.76 -0.69
C GLY A 81 -7.43 -2.50 -0.98
N VAL A 82 -7.43 -3.76 -0.63
CA VAL A 82 -6.29 -4.65 -0.79
C VAL A 82 -6.34 -5.31 -2.17
N ARG A 83 -5.18 -5.43 -2.80
CA ARG A 83 -5.05 -6.28 -3.98
C ARG A 83 -5.12 -7.74 -3.57
N ASP A 84 -6.17 -8.43 -4.03
CA ASP A 84 -6.33 -9.86 -3.81
C ASP A 84 -5.45 -10.69 -4.76
N PRO A 85 -5.07 -11.92 -4.38
CA PRO A 85 -4.29 -12.80 -5.25
C PRO A 85 -4.94 -13.10 -6.61
N GLN A 86 -6.26 -13.01 -6.69
CA GLN A 86 -7.05 -13.21 -7.92
C GLN A 86 -7.06 -12.00 -8.85
N ASP A 87 -6.68 -10.81 -8.37
CA ASP A 87 -6.60 -9.62 -9.19
C ASP A 87 -5.35 -9.71 -10.09
N ALA A 88 -5.55 -9.80 -11.40
CA ALA A 88 -4.45 -9.95 -12.36
C ALA A 88 -3.50 -8.75 -12.30
N THR A 89 -4.07 -7.54 -12.14
CA THR A 89 -3.33 -6.28 -12.06
C THR A 89 -3.83 -5.40 -10.92
N PRO A 90 -3.05 -4.41 -10.46
CA PRO A 90 -3.56 -3.41 -9.51
C PRO A 90 -4.78 -2.63 -10.04
N LEU A 91 -4.91 -2.45 -11.36
CA LEU A 91 -6.07 -1.81 -11.96
C LEU A 91 -7.33 -2.68 -11.82
N ASP A 92 -7.21 -4.00 -11.91
CA ASP A 92 -8.36 -4.90 -11.71
C ASP A 92 -8.84 -4.85 -10.27
N ALA A 93 -7.91 -4.82 -9.29
CA ALA A 93 -8.23 -4.58 -7.88
C ALA A 93 -8.97 -3.25 -7.70
N ALA A 94 -8.45 -2.17 -8.28
CA ALA A 94 -9.06 -0.84 -8.17
C ALA A 94 -10.49 -0.79 -8.74
N ARG A 95 -10.73 -1.46 -9.87
CA ARG A 95 -12.07 -1.57 -10.48
C ARG A 95 -13.03 -2.38 -9.61
N ARG A 96 -12.55 -3.49 -9.06
CA ARG A 96 -13.34 -4.33 -8.16
C ARG A 96 -13.74 -3.55 -6.91
N GLU A 97 -12.78 -2.91 -6.22
CA GLU A 97 -13.02 -2.13 -5.01
C GLU A 97 -14.01 -0.97 -5.27
N LEU A 98 -13.84 -0.23 -6.37
CA LEU A 98 -14.78 0.84 -6.71
C LEU A 98 -16.21 0.32 -6.85
N TYR A 99 -16.39 -0.79 -7.55
CA TYR A 99 -17.70 -1.38 -7.76
C TYR A 99 -18.31 -1.94 -6.47
N GLU A 100 -17.52 -2.65 -5.66
CA GLU A 100 -17.96 -3.27 -4.40
C GLU A 100 -18.39 -2.22 -3.38
N GLU A 101 -17.65 -1.12 -3.25
CA GLU A 101 -17.92 -0.10 -2.24
C GLU A 101 -18.96 0.95 -2.66
N THR A 102 -19.12 1.18 -3.96
CA THR A 102 -19.94 2.30 -4.45
C THR A 102 -21.02 1.90 -5.46
N GLY A 103 -20.90 0.74 -6.09
CA GLY A 103 -21.74 0.33 -7.23
C GLY A 103 -21.40 1.05 -8.55
N TYR A 104 -20.42 1.95 -8.54
CA TYR A 104 -19.97 2.64 -9.76
C TYR A 104 -18.91 1.83 -10.50
N GLY A 105 -18.85 2.00 -11.81
CA GLY A 105 -17.86 1.32 -12.67
C GLY A 105 -17.86 1.91 -14.07
N GLY A 106 -16.99 1.40 -14.94
CA GLY A 106 -16.80 1.94 -16.29
C GLY A 106 -15.84 3.12 -16.32
N GLY A 107 -16.08 4.09 -17.20
CA GLY A 107 -15.27 5.30 -17.34
C GLY A 107 -13.84 5.10 -17.84
N GLU A 108 -13.06 6.17 -17.83
CA GLU A 108 -11.66 6.18 -18.20
C GLU A 108 -10.78 6.05 -16.96
N TRP A 109 -9.74 5.22 -17.05
CA TRP A 109 -8.84 4.93 -15.94
C TRP A 109 -7.40 5.30 -16.26
N LYS A 110 -6.75 5.95 -15.32
CA LYS A 110 -5.35 6.31 -15.43
C LYS A 110 -4.63 6.01 -14.12
N GLU A 111 -3.50 5.31 -14.19
CA GLU A 111 -2.60 5.23 -13.04
C GLU A 111 -2.06 6.64 -12.75
N TYR A 112 -2.26 7.10 -11.53
CA TYR A 112 -1.89 8.45 -11.11
C TYR A 112 -0.54 8.43 -10.40
N MET A 113 -0.38 7.53 -9.43
CA MET A 113 0.89 7.38 -8.71
C MET A 113 1.01 5.99 -8.07
N VAL A 114 2.25 5.58 -7.87
CA VAL A 114 2.61 4.43 -7.04
C VAL A 114 3.55 4.92 -5.94
N LEU A 115 3.26 4.60 -4.70
CA LEU A 115 4.06 5.04 -3.57
C LEU A 115 4.11 3.97 -2.47
N SER A 116 5.07 4.09 -1.58
CA SER A 116 5.08 3.38 -0.31
C SER A 116 4.63 4.32 0.81
N ALA A 117 3.60 3.93 1.56
CA ALA A 117 3.10 4.73 2.68
C ALA A 117 4.12 4.83 3.82
N ASN A 118 4.97 3.83 3.99
CA ASN A 118 6.06 3.84 4.98
C ASN A 118 7.27 3.03 4.49
N PRO A 119 8.09 3.60 3.59
CA PRO A 119 9.20 2.87 2.96
C PRO A 119 10.30 2.45 3.94
N ALA A 120 10.29 2.97 5.18
CA ALA A 120 11.28 2.57 6.18
C ALA A 120 11.01 1.17 6.75
N THR A 121 9.76 0.74 6.81
CA THR A 121 9.41 -0.52 7.48
C THR A 121 8.44 -1.40 6.71
N HIS A 122 7.63 -0.87 5.80
CA HIS A 122 6.62 -1.63 5.06
C HIS A 122 7.16 -2.16 3.74
N THR A 123 6.71 -3.34 3.34
CA THR A 123 7.11 -3.97 2.07
C THR A 123 6.18 -3.65 0.92
N ASN A 124 4.94 -3.24 1.21
CA ASN A 124 3.89 -3.07 0.21
C ASN A 124 3.92 -1.69 -0.47
N LEU A 125 3.31 -1.67 -1.63
CA LEU A 125 3.06 -0.45 -2.41
C LEU A 125 1.57 -0.11 -2.39
N THR A 126 1.27 1.17 -2.62
CA THR A 126 -0.08 1.69 -2.83
C THR A 126 -0.18 2.24 -4.24
N TYR A 127 -1.07 1.67 -5.05
CA TYR A 127 -1.34 2.07 -6.42
C TYR A 127 -2.57 2.98 -6.44
N THR A 128 -2.41 4.21 -6.86
CA THR A 128 -3.52 5.18 -6.93
C THR A 128 -3.94 5.37 -8.38
N PHE A 129 -5.23 5.22 -8.64
CA PHE A 129 -5.86 5.41 -9.94
C PHE A 129 -6.82 6.60 -9.92
N LEU A 130 -6.88 7.31 -11.04
CA LEU A 130 -7.92 8.28 -11.35
C LEU A 130 -8.94 7.59 -12.26
N ALA A 131 -10.20 7.59 -11.86
CA ALA A 131 -11.33 7.12 -12.65
C ALA A 131 -12.26 8.29 -12.95
N THR A 132 -12.63 8.48 -14.21
CA THR A 132 -13.46 9.60 -14.67
C THR A 132 -14.52 9.11 -15.66
N GLY A 133 -15.74 9.65 -15.59
CA GLY A 133 -16.84 9.31 -16.50
C GLY A 133 -18.01 8.61 -15.85
#